data_bc803e988077120cb0ed5d065f77b2c6
#
_entry.id   bc803e988077120cb0ed5d065f77b2c6
#
_cell.length_a   1.000
_cell.length_b   1.000
_cell.length_c   1.000
_cell.angle_alpha   90.00
_cell.angle_beta   90.00
_cell.angle_gamma   90.00
#
_symmetry.space_group_name_H-M   'P 1'
#
loop_
_entity.id
_entity.type
_entity.pdbx_description
1 polymer ?
#
loop_
_entity_poly.entity_id
_entity_poly.type
_entity_poly.pdbx_seq_one_letter_code
_entity_poly.pdbx_strand_id
1 'polypeptide(L)'
;MLPPAMGIFTAILEREGHVVRLFDTTTYEGLSCVDSDKMKSDNLNARPFDDTLLKQGVKKSEAIEDFCSFVKDFEPDLIALSVTEDMYPIGIKLLSAIGNIRPKVVAGGVFPTFRA
;
A
#
# COMPACT_ATOMS: atom_id res chain seq x y z
N MET A 1 0.49 6.30 -8.09
CA MET A 1 1.82 7.01 -8.06
C MET A 1 2.47 6.70 -6.71
N LEU A 2 3.66 6.14 -6.71
CA LEU A 2 4.40 5.83 -5.49
C LEU A 2 4.83 7.12 -4.78
N PRO A 3 4.66 7.22 -3.45
CA PRO A 3 5.18 8.35 -2.71
C PRO A 3 6.71 8.45 -2.83
N PRO A 4 7.28 9.64 -3.03
CA PRO A 4 8.74 9.82 -3.13
C PRO A 4 9.51 9.25 -1.93
N ALA A 5 8.90 9.24 -0.75
CA ALA A 5 9.46 8.66 0.46
C ALA A 5 9.82 7.17 0.29
N MET A 6 9.04 6.40 -0.49
CA MET A 6 9.33 4.98 -0.73
C MET A 6 10.66 4.80 -1.46
N GLY A 7 10.92 5.61 -2.49
CA GLY A 7 12.20 5.56 -3.20
C GLY A 7 13.39 5.93 -2.31
N ILE A 8 13.23 6.95 -1.46
CA ILE A 8 14.27 7.39 -0.52
C ILE A 8 14.58 6.30 0.51
N PHE A 9 13.55 5.71 1.13
CA PHE A 9 13.73 4.63 2.10
C PHE A 9 14.37 3.40 1.47
N THR A 10 13.92 3.00 0.29
CA THR A 10 14.52 1.87 -0.44
C THR A 10 16.00 2.12 -0.68
N ALA A 11 16.37 3.28 -1.21
CA ALA A 11 17.77 3.63 -1.50
C ALA A 11 18.65 3.64 -0.25
N ILE A 12 18.14 4.15 0.88
CA ILE A 12 18.87 4.16 2.14
C ILE A 12 19.07 2.74 2.66
N LEU A 13 18.01 1.93 2.69
CA LEU A 13 18.07 0.56 3.21
C LEU A 13 18.97 -0.33 2.36
N GLU A 14 18.90 -0.23 1.04
CA GLU A 14 19.79 -0.97 0.14
C GLU A 14 21.26 -0.57 0.31
N ARG A 15 21.54 0.72 0.52
CA ARG A 15 22.89 1.19 0.82
C ARG A 15 23.44 0.59 2.13
N GLU A 16 22.59 0.38 3.12
CA GLU A 16 22.95 -0.27 4.39
C GLU A 16 22.96 -1.80 4.31
N GLY A 17 22.79 -2.39 3.12
CA GLY A 17 22.91 -3.83 2.85
C GLY A 17 21.63 -4.62 3.05
N HIS A 18 20.48 -3.96 3.18
CA HIS A 18 19.18 -4.64 3.25
C HIS A 18 18.63 -4.96 1.87
N VAL A 19 17.91 -6.08 1.76
CA VAL A 19 17.14 -6.41 0.56
C VAL A 19 15.72 -5.87 0.72
N VAL A 20 15.30 -5.00 -0.18
CA VAL A 20 14.00 -4.34 -0.11
C VAL A 20 13.12 -4.78 -1.28
N ARG A 21 11.86 -5.10 -1.00
CA ARG A 21 10.83 -5.32 -2.01
C ARG A 21 9.60 -4.50 -1.67
N LEU A 22 8.95 -3.99 -2.70
CA LEU A 22 7.75 -3.16 -2.57
C LEU A 22 6.51 -3.95 -3.02
N PHE A 23 5.48 -3.94 -2.18
CA PHE A 23 4.14 -4.37 -2.55
C PHE A 23 3.25 -3.14 -2.70
N ASP A 24 2.84 -2.82 -3.92
CA ASP A 24 2.04 -1.63 -4.24
C ASP A 24 0.58 -2.00 -4.45
N THR A 25 -0.29 -1.53 -3.57
CA THR A 25 -1.73 -1.77 -3.63
C THR A 25 -2.45 -0.86 -4.62
N THR A 26 -1.82 0.20 -5.12
CA THR A 26 -2.45 1.13 -6.07
C THR A 26 -2.75 0.51 -7.43
N THR A 27 -2.15 -0.64 -7.72
CA THR A 27 -2.35 -1.39 -8.97
C THR A 27 -3.54 -2.34 -8.94
N TYR A 28 -4.22 -2.49 -7.79
CA TYR A 28 -5.35 -3.41 -7.65
C TYR A 28 -6.69 -2.70 -7.75
N GLU A 29 -7.61 -3.29 -8.49
CA GLU A 29 -8.97 -2.78 -8.62
C GLU A 29 -9.81 -3.12 -7.37
N GLY A 30 -10.67 -2.21 -6.94
CA GLY A 30 -11.66 -2.48 -5.90
C GLY A 30 -11.15 -2.49 -4.44
N LEU A 31 -9.89 -2.13 -4.19
CA LEU A 31 -9.36 -2.04 -2.82
C LEU A 31 -9.76 -0.77 -2.07
N SER A 32 -10.33 0.22 -2.72
CA SER A 32 -10.75 1.47 -2.07
C SER A 32 -11.90 1.23 -1.11
N CYS A 33 -11.69 1.46 0.17
CA CYS A 33 -12.77 1.45 1.18
C CYS A 33 -13.60 2.74 1.12
N VAL A 34 -12.99 3.83 0.67
CA VAL A 34 -13.62 5.14 0.47
C VAL A 34 -13.07 5.70 -0.84
N ASP A 35 -13.94 5.97 -1.78
CA ASP A 35 -13.54 6.65 -3.02
C ASP A 35 -13.33 8.14 -2.71
N SER A 36 -12.15 8.45 -2.17
CA SER A 36 -11.80 9.83 -1.81
C SER A 36 -11.74 10.76 -3.02
N ASP A 37 -11.45 10.23 -4.21
CA ASP A 37 -11.42 11.00 -5.44
C ASP A 37 -12.84 11.29 -5.93
N LYS A 38 -13.75 10.34 -5.77
CA LYS A 38 -15.18 10.56 -6.02
C LYS A 38 -15.75 11.59 -5.07
N MET A 39 -15.47 11.51 -3.78
CA MET A 39 -15.90 12.51 -2.79
C MET A 39 -15.36 13.92 -3.13
N LYS A 40 -14.10 14.03 -3.55
CA LYS A 40 -13.53 15.31 -3.97
C LYS A 40 -14.19 15.84 -5.23
N SER A 41 -14.50 14.97 -6.19
CA SER A 41 -15.22 15.32 -7.42
C SER A 41 -16.66 15.76 -7.12
N ASP A 42 -17.38 15.00 -6.28
CA ASP A 42 -18.76 15.32 -5.89
C ASP A 42 -18.84 16.65 -5.12
N ASN A 43 -17.83 17.00 -4.34
CA ASN A 43 -17.69 18.26 -3.64
C ASN A 43 -17.07 19.39 -4.50
N LEU A 44 -16.90 19.19 -5.79
CA LEU A 44 -16.30 20.15 -6.73
C LEU A 44 -14.86 20.59 -6.38
N ASN A 45 -14.18 19.84 -5.52
CA ASN A 45 -12.81 20.11 -5.11
C ASN A 45 -11.75 19.57 -6.09
N ALA A 46 -12.17 18.69 -7.02
CA ALA A 46 -11.32 18.17 -8.07
C ALA A 46 -12.14 18.00 -9.36
N ARG A 47 -11.49 18.14 -10.50
CA ARG A 47 -12.11 17.79 -11.79
C ARG A 47 -11.97 16.29 -12.01
N PRO A 48 -13.01 15.62 -12.56
CA PRO A 48 -12.87 14.24 -13.03
C PRO A 48 -11.69 14.14 -14.00
N PHE A 49 -10.85 13.15 -13.78
CA PHE A 49 -9.70 12.86 -14.65
C PHE A 49 -9.99 11.58 -15.43
N ASP A 50 -9.69 11.58 -16.72
CA ASP A 50 -9.77 10.37 -17.54
C ASP A 50 -8.58 9.47 -17.21
N ASP A 51 -8.83 8.43 -16.42
CA ASP A 51 -7.84 7.47 -15.93
C ASP A 51 -7.73 6.21 -16.82
N THR A 52 -8.40 6.19 -17.98
CA THR A 52 -8.40 5.02 -18.87
C THR A 52 -7.00 4.60 -19.30
N LEU A 53 -6.08 5.55 -19.46
CA LEU A 53 -4.67 5.26 -19.78
C LEU A 53 -3.90 4.72 -18.57
N LEU A 54 -4.30 5.07 -17.36
CA LEU A 54 -3.67 4.60 -16.10
C LEU A 54 -4.14 3.20 -15.72
N LYS A 55 -5.32 2.80 -16.18
CA LYS A 55 -5.90 1.47 -15.93
C LYS A 55 -5.24 0.33 -16.73
N GLN A 56 -4.34 0.63 -17.65
CA GLN A 56 -3.66 -0.38 -18.47
C GLN A 56 -2.74 -1.35 -17.68
N GLY A 57 -2.53 -1.13 -16.41
CA GLY A 57 -1.74 -2.01 -15.54
C GLY A 57 -2.50 -2.54 -14.32
N VAL A 58 -3.82 -2.38 -14.29
CA VAL A 58 -4.63 -2.77 -13.13
C VAL A 58 -4.74 -4.28 -13.06
N LYS A 59 -4.34 -4.82 -11.91
CA LYS A 59 -4.47 -6.25 -11.61
C LYS A 59 -5.90 -6.58 -11.21
N LYS A 60 -6.43 -7.65 -11.80
CA LYS A 60 -7.74 -8.21 -11.46
C LYS A 60 -7.66 -9.29 -10.38
N SER A 61 -6.44 -9.66 -9.96
CA SER A 61 -6.22 -10.64 -8.90
C SER A 61 -6.57 -10.06 -7.53
N GLU A 62 -6.87 -10.96 -6.59
CA GLU A 62 -7.13 -10.58 -5.21
C GLU A 62 -5.84 -10.10 -4.52
N ALA A 63 -5.78 -8.84 -4.14
CA ALA A 63 -4.61 -8.24 -3.51
C ALA A 63 -4.17 -8.97 -2.24
N ILE A 64 -5.10 -9.56 -1.50
CA ILE A 64 -4.82 -10.31 -0.28
C ILE A 64 -4.06 -11.59 -0.60
N GLU A 65 -4.48 -12.33 -1.61
CA GLU A 65 -3.83 -13.57 -2.04
C GLU A 65 -2.44 -13.30 -2.58
N ASP A 66 -2.32 -12.28 -3.44
CA ASP A 66 -1.04 -11.85 -4.01
C ASP A 66 -0.08 -11.39 -2.90
N PHE A 67 -0.57 -10.66 -1.90
CA PHE A 67 0.24 -10.22 -0.76
C PHE A 67 0.72 -11.41 0.08
N CYS A 68 -0.15 -12.38 0.36
CA CYS A 68 0.23 -13.58 1.10
C CYS A 68 1.31 -14.38 0.36
N SER A 69 1.17 -14.52 -0.95
CA SER A 69 2.18 -15.18 -1.81
C SER A 69 3.48 -14.41 -1.80
N PHE A 70 3.41 -13.09 -1.96
CA PHE A 70 4.57 -12.20 -1.94
C PHE A 70 5.37 -12.29 -0.63
N VAL A 71 4.66 -12.31 0.53
CA VAL A 71 5.31 -12.44 1.84
C VAL A 71 5.92 -13.82 2.03
N LYS A 72 5.25 -14.89 1.57
CA LYS A 72 5.80 -16.25 1.63
C LYS A 72 7.05 -16.41 0.78
N ASP A 73 7.05 -15.83 -0.42
CA ASP A 73 8.18 -15.96 -1.36
C ASP A 73 9.39 -15.11 -0.93
N PHE A 74 9.14 -13.99 -0.26
CA PHE A 74 10.21 -13.08 0.16
C PHE A 74 10.71 -13.33 1.57
N GLU A 75 9.88 -13.91 2.45
CA GLU A 75 10.18 -14.20 3.87
C GLU A 75 10.80 -12.98 4.59
N PRO A 76 10.11 -11.82 4.65
CA PRO A 76 10.68 -10.60 5.21
C PRO A 76 10.86 -10.69 6.73
N ASP A 77 11.97 -10.16 7.24
CA ASP A 77 12.19 -9.95 8.67
C ASP A 77 11.35 -8.78 9.23
N LEU A 78 11.06 -7.80 8.36
CA LEU A 78 10.34 -6.58 8.69
C LEU A 78 9.39 -6.19 7.56
N ILE A 79 8.15 -5.83 7.92
CA ILE A 79 7.21 -5.17 7.03
C ILE A 79 7.07 -3.71 7.46
N ALA A 80 7.36 -2.79 6.53
CA ALA A 80 7.09 -1.37 6.71
C ALA A 80 5.79 -1.00 6.00
N LEU A 81 4.78 -0.60 6.75
CA LEU A 81 3.47 -0.20 6.25
C LEU A 81 3.39 1.33 6.16
N SER A 82 3.19 1.87 4.96
CA SER A 82 2.89 3.29 4.76
C SER A 82 1.46 3.45 4.27
N VAL A 83 0.64 4.12 5.06
CA VAL A 83 -0.80 4.24 4.79
C VAL A 83 -1.34 5.62 5.13
N THR A 84 -2.35 6.01 4.36
CA THR A 84 -3.26 7.12 4.68
C THR A 84 -4.43 6.62 5.53
N GLU A 85 -5.27 7.53 6.04
CA GLU A 85 -6.41 7.17 6.88
C GLU A 85 -7.39 6.24 6.17
N ASP A 86 -7.72 6.54 4.93
CA ASP A 86 -8.64 5.78 4.07
C ASP A 86 -8.11 4.38 3.71
N MET A 87 -6.78 4.23 3.61
CA MET A 87 -6.13 2.97 3.26
C MET A 87 -5.73 2.12 4.49
N TYR A 88 -5.82 2.67 5.70
CA TYR A 88 -5.44 1.99 6.93
C TYR A 88 -6.20 0.66 7.15
N PRO A 89 -7.53 0.59 6.96
CA PRO A 89 -8.27 -0.67 7.11
C PRO A 89 -7.80 -1.77 6.14
N ILE A 90 -7.39 -1.40 4.94
CA ILE A 90 -6.83 -2.34 3.95
C ILE A 90 -5.46 -2.86 4.42
N GLY A 91 -4.60 -1.97 4.90
CA GLY A 91 -3.31 -2.36 5.48
C GLY A 91 -3.47 -3.39 6.61
N ILE A 92 -4.42 -3.18 7.50
CA ILE A 92 -4.73 -4.12 8.59
C ILE A 92 -5.26 -5.46 8.06
N LYS A 93 -6.13 -5.44 7.04
CA LYS A 93 -6.62 -6.68 6.41
C LYS A 93 -5.49 -7.50 5.79
N LEU A 94 -4.58 -6.86 5.06
CA LEU A 94 -3.41 -7.50 4.46
C LEU A 94 -2.53 -8.14 5.54
N LEU A 95 -2.18 -7.39 6.58
CA LEU A 95 -1.37 -7.90 7.69
C LEU A 95 -2.05 -9.04 8.46
N SER A 96 -3.37 -9.00 8.61
CA SER A 96 -4.13 -10.06 9.27
C SER A 96 -4.17 -11.35 8.46
N ALA A 97 -4.11 -11.25 7.14
CA ALA A 97 -4.17 -12.40 6.23
C ALA A 97 -2.89 -13.26 6.26
N ILE A 98 -1.75 -12.72 6.69
CA ILE A 98 -0.48 -13.47 6.74
C ILE A 98 -0.50 -14.57 7.84
N GLY A 99 -1.45 -14.53 8.75
CA GLY A 99 -1.62 -15.55 9.79
C GLY A 99 -0.56 -15.49 10.89
N ASN A 100 -0.06 -16.68 11.31
CA ASN A 100 0.85 -16.81 12.44
C ASN A 100 2.33 -16.50 12.11
N ILE A 101 2.70 -16.48 10.83
CA ILE A 101 4.05 -16.08 10.40
C ILE A 101 4.04 -14.55 10.30
N ARG A 102 4.32 -13.90 11.44
CA ARG A 102 4.34 -12.44 11.47
C ARG A 102 5.76 -11.93 11.59
N PRO A 103 6.33 -11.36 10.52
CA PRO A 103 7.51 -10.52 10.66
C PRO A 103 7.19 -9.32 11.56
N LYS A 104 8.20 -8.64 12.05
CA LYS A 104 8.00 -7.37 12.75
C LYS A 104 7.33 -6.37 11.81
N VAL A 105 6.41 -5.56 12.34
CA VAL A 105 5.69 -4.57 11.54
C VAL A 105 5.94 -3.17 12.11
N VAL A 106 6.31 -2.25 11.24
CA VAL A 106 6.39 -0.82 11.55
C VAL A 106 5.37 -0.10 10.67
N ALA A 107 4.45 0.62 11.28
CA ALA A 107 3.49 1.47 10.56
C ALA A 107 3.94 2.92 10.61
N GLY A 108 3.95 3.57 9.47
CA GLY A 108 4.30 4.98 9.30
C GLY A 108 3.32 5.70 8.39
N GLY A 109 3.46 7.01 8.34
CA GLY A 109 2.58 7.92 7.64
C GLY A 109 1.83 8.84 8.60
N VAL A 110 1.06 9.77 8.06
CA VAL A 110 0.37 10.80 8.85
C VAL A 110 -0.61 10.16 9.84
N PHE A 111 -1.42 9.23 9.38
CA PHE A 111 -2.48 8.65 10.20
C PHE A 111 -1.94 7.83 11.40
N PRO A 112 -1.05 6.84 11.23
CA PRO A 112 -0.52 6.09 12.36
C PRO A 112 0.24 6.97 13.35
N THR A 113 0.87 8.06 12.88
CA THR A 113 1.66 8.96 13.72
C THR A 113 0.79 9.80 14.66
N PHE A 114 -0.39 10.25 14.19
CA PHE A 114 -1.25 11.14 14.97
C PHE A 114 -2.36 10.42 15.74
N ARG A 115 -2.59 9.14 15.47
CA ARG A 115 -3.64 8.35 16.11
C ARG A 115 -3.11 7.17 16.93
N ALA A 116 -1.83 7.20 17.27
CA ALA A 116 -1.22 6.21 18.16
C ALA A 116 -1.70 6.40 19.60
#